data_a11fc688930bf3b5cc77a5fb7f25b0fb
#
_entry.id   a11fc688930bf3b5cc77a5fb7f25b0fb
#
_cell.length_a   1.000
_cell.length_b   1.000
_cell.length_c   1.000
_cell.angle_alpha   90.00
_cell.angle_beta   90.00
_cell.angle_gamma   90.00
#
_symmetry.space_group_name_H-M   'P 1'
#
loop_
_entity.id
_entity.type
_entity.pdbx_description
1 polymer ?
#
loop_
_entity_poly.entity_id
_entity_poly.type
_entity_poly.pdbx_seq_one_letter_code
_entity_poly.pdbx_strand_id
1 'polypeptide(L)'
;MVLNRRDYETLLALSVHALEGDGTESSWPVLLRTLRGHLGVEAVTLTRIAGDRSRPLAWAPGGVAAGRIRELSRASMRSGHPLIGHYREVRDPVPRTAEDLAGFAGWRDSAARSVARRHFGAEHVLGVPCTLPEGPSGVLRGCVVYSAARFSPAQRAFVRRAQPLLAAVDAHERMMARVRERAGVAVPYLAREYGLTPRELAVLTLLGEALPAKTIATRLGISVRTVHKHVQNLYRKLGTKDRVETALLARSAGLISPSAPPR
;
A
#
# COMPACT_ATOMS: atom_id res chain seq x y z
N MET A 1 4.67 -22.86 -20.57
CA MET A 1 6.09 -22.70 -20.21
C MET A 1 6.25 -23.20 -18.78
N VAL A 2 7.20 -24.10 -18.55
CA VAL A 2 7.49 -24.71 -17.24
C VAL A 2 8.43 -23.77 -16.47
N LEU A 3 8.19 -23.61 -15.17
CA LEU A 3 9.11 -22.88 -14.27
C LEU A 3 10.42 -23.67 -14.13
N ASN A 4 11.53 -22.97 -13.96
CA ASN A 4 12.82 -23.57 -13.68
C ASN A 4 13.04 -23.80 -12.18
N ARG A 5 14.14 -24.46 -11.78
CA ARG A 5 14.46 -24.76 -10.38
C ARG A 5 14.51 -23.49 -9.51
N ARG A 6 15.14 -22.43 -10.00
CA ARG A 6 15.27 -21.15 -9.28
C ARG A 6 13.90 -20.49 -9.03
N ASP A 7 12.97 -20.64 -9.98
CA ASP A 7 11.59 -20.14 -9.81
C ASP A 7 10.89 -20.86 -8.62
N TYR A 8 11.01 -22.18 -8.55
CA TYR A 8 10.42 -22.96 -7.45
C TYR A 8 11.10 -22.65 -6.08
N GLU A 9 12.42 -22.52 -6.05
CA GLU A 9 13.17 -22.13 -4.85
C GLU A 9 12.71 -20.75 -4.36
N THR A 10 12.47 -19.81 -5.29
CA THR A 10 11.94 -18.48 -4.93
C THR A 10 10.51 -18.53 -4.42
N LEU A 11 9.63 -19.33 -5.06
CA LEU A 11 8.25 -19.50 -4.56
C LEU A 11 8.23 -20.11 -3.16
N LEU A 12 9.09 -21.09 -2.90
CA LEU A 12 9.24 -21.69 -1.57
C LEU A 12 9.73 -20.66 -0.55
N ALA A 13 10.78 -19.87 -0.90
CA ALA A 13 11.28 -18.82 -0.02
C ALA A 13 10.20 -17.76 0.30
N LEU A 14 9.40 -17.36 -0.68
CA LEU A 14 8.26 -16.46 -0.45
C LEU A 14 7.24 -17.08 0.51
N SER A 15 6.95 -18.38 0.39
CA SER A 15 6.02 -19.09 1.26
C SER A 15 6.56 -19.19 2.69
N VAL A 16 7.83 -19.51 2.85
CA VAL A 16 8.49 -19.58 4.18
C VAL A 16 8.45 -18.22 4.85
N HIS A 17 8.90 -17.15 4.17
CA HIS A 17 8.86 -15.80 4.73
C HIS A 17 7.46 -15.31 5.11
N ALA A 18 6.43 -15.76 4.38
CA ALA A 18 5.06 -15.43 4.71
C ALA A 18 4.58 -16.11 6.01
N LEU A 19 5.14 -17.30 6.34
CA LEU A 19 4.76 -18.11 7.50
C LEU A 19 5.63 -17.84 8.73
N GLU A 20 6.90 -17.43 8.55
CA GLU A 20 7.85 -17.17 9.65
C GLU A 20 7.55 -15.87 10.42
N GLY A 21 6.71 -14.99 9.89
CA GLY A 21 6.29 -13.78 10.58
C GLY A 21 5.52 -14.13 11.86
N ASP A 22 6.00 -13.67 13.01
CA ASP A 22 5.28 -13.77 14.32
C ASP A 22 3.99 -12.93 14.33
N GLY A 23 3.67 -12.35 13.18
CA GLY A 23 2.53 -11.50 12.98
C GLY A 23 2.68 -10.10 13.56
N THR A 24 3.81 -9.74 14.17
CA THR A 24 4.05 -8.39 14.72
C THR A 24 4.50 -7.40 13.64
N GLU A 25 5.21 -7.88 12.63
CA GLU A 25 5.65 -7.08 11.48
C GLU A 25 5.08 -7.65 10.17
N SER A 26 4.91 -6.77 9.17
CA SER A 26 4.47 -7.20 7.84
C SER A 26 5.59 -7.94 7.12
N SER A 27 5.29 -9.08 6.53
CA SER A 27 6.21 -9.83 5.67
C SER A 27 6.47 -9.16 4.31
N TRP A 28 5.64 -8.22 3.91
CA TRP A 28 5.69 -7.59 2.58
C TRP A 28 7.05 -6.97 2.22
N PRO A 29 7.77 -6.24 3.09
CA PRO A 29 9.08 -5.69 2.72
C PRO A 29 10.09 -6.77 2.28
N VAL A 30 10.06 -7.94 2.91
CA VAL A 30 10.93 -9.08 2.54
C VAL A 30 10.45 -9.69 1.22
N LEU A 31 9.15 -9.96 1.10
CA LEU A 31 8.55 -10.54 -0.12
C LEU A 31 8.82 -9.68 -1.35
N LEU A 32 8.66 -8.35 -1.25
CA LEU A 32 8.90 -7.45 -2.37
C LEU A 32 10.38 -7.37 -2.76
N ARG A 33 11.31 -7.45 -1.78
CA ARG A 33 12.75 -7.55 -2.08
C ARG A 33 13.09 -8.83 -2.82
N THR A 34 12.56 -9.96 -2.36
CA THR A 34 12.75 -11.28 -2.99
C THR A 34 12.21 -11.29 -4.42
N LEU A 35 10.97 -10.80 -4.62
CA LEU A 35 10.38 -10.66 -5.95
C LEU A 35 11.21 -9.76 -6.85
N ARG A 36 11.61 -8.60 -6.37
CA ARG A 36 12.44 -7.66 -7.13
C ARG A 36 13.76 -8.31 -7.57
N GLY A 37 14.46 -8.97 -6.66
CA GLY A 37 15.74 -9.63 -6.95
C GLY A 37 15.59 -10.79 -7.92
N HIS A 38 14.53 -11.60 -7.78
CA HIS A 38 14.28 -12.72 -8.68
C HIS A 38 13.94 -12.27 -10.11
N LEU A 39 13.07 -11.25 -10.20
CA LEU A 39 12.63 -10.70 -11.50
C LEU A 39 13.70 -9.79 -12.15
N GLY A 40 14.70 -9.31 -11.41
CA GLY A 40 15.71 -8.40 -11.93
C GLY A 40 15.12 -7.06 -12.38
N VAL A 41 14.19 -6.50 -11.62
CA VAL A 41 13.44 -5.28 -11.98
C VAL A 41 13.80 -4.08 -11.10
N GLU A 42 13.45 -2.87 -11.53
CA GLU A 42 13.81 -1.63 -10.86
C GLU A 42 13.09 -1.46 -9.53
N ALA A 43 11.77 -1.75 -9.50
CA ALA A 43 11.01 -1.65 -8.27
C ALA A 43 9.79 -2.58 -8.25
N VAL A 44 9.36 -2.91 -7.03
CA VAL A 44 8.07 -3.56 -6.76
C VAL A 44 7.39 -2.82 -5.62
N THR A 45 6.13 -2.50 -5.77
CA THR A 45 5.33 -1.84 -4.73
C THR A 45 4.10 -2.66 -4.41
N LEU A 46 3.69 -2.72 -3.14
CA LEU A 46 2.34 -3.13 -2.75
C LEU A 46 1.50 -1.88 -2.55
N THR A 47 0.36 -1.81 -3.22
CA THR A 47 -0.50 -0.62 -3.21
C THR A 47 -1.94 -1.01 -2.88
N ARG A 48 -2.60 -0.16 -2.09
CA ARG A 48 -4.04 -0.22 -1.82
C ARG A 48 -4.72 0.97 -2.49
N ILE A 49 -5.79 0.70 -3.22
CA ILE A 49 -6.62 1.71 -3.90
C ILE A 49 -8.06 1.57 -3.40
N ALA A 50 -8.64 2.67 -2.93
CA ALA A 50 -10.02 2.76 -2.48
C ALA A 50 -10.62 4.08 -2.98
N GLY A 51 -11.68 4.01 -3.78
CA GLY A 51 -12.22 5.18 -4.46
C GLY A 51 -11.14 5.86 -5.32
N ASP A 52 -10.94 7.14 -5.17
CA ASP A 52 -9.93 7.97 -5.84
C ASP A 52 -8.57 8.01 -5.10
N ARG A 53 -8.44 7.29 -3.99
CA ARG A 53 -7.26 7.31 -3.14
C ARG A 53 -6.39 6.07 -3.37
N SER A 54 -5.11 6.31 -3.63
CA SER A 54 -4.07 5.29 -3.71
C SER A 54 -3.08 5.45 -2.56
N ARG A 55 -2.77 4.34 -1.90
CA ARG A 55 -1.82 4.29 -0.80
C ARG A 55 -0.82 3.17 -1.02
N PRO A 56 0.48 3.46 -1.11
CA PRO A 56 1.52 2.44 -1.04
C PRO A 56 1.57 1.87 0.39
N LEU A 57 1.67 0.57 0.50
CA LEU A 57 1.76 -0.16 1.77
C LEU A 57 3.19 -0.62 2.04
N ALA A 58 3.88 -1.12 1.02
CA ALA A 58 5.27 -1.54 1.07
C ALA A 58 5.93 -1.36 -0.31
N TRP A 59 7.27 -1.31 -0.36
CA TRP A 59 8.03 -1.19 -1.61
C TRP A 59 9.45 -1.71 -1.49
N ALA A 60 10.02 -2.10 -2.63
CA ALA A 60 11.44 -2.41 -2.83
C ALA A 60 11.90 -1.69 -4.12
N PRO A 61 13.15 -1.12 -4.18
CA PRO A 61 14.18 -1.21 -3.14
C PRO A 61 13.84 -0.40 -1.90
N GLY A 62 14.37 -0.82 -0.77
CA GLY A 62 14.39 0.00 0.46
C GLY A 62 15.23 1.27 0.24
N GLY A 63 15.04 2.27 1.12
CA GLY A 63 15.76 3.55 1.02
C GLY A 63 15.09 4.60 0.12
N VAL A 64 14.09 4.23 -0.70
CA VAL A 64 13.28 5.22 -1.41
C VAL A 64 12.38 5.92 -0.41
N ALA A 65 12.46 7.26 -0.35
CA ALA A 65 11.67 8.05 0.58
C ALA A 65 10.17 7.81 0.38
N ALA A 66 9.44 7.56 1.48
CA ALA A 66 8.01 7.32 1.46
C ALA A 66 7.20 8.43 0.76
N GLY A 67 7.69 9.68 0.81
CA GLY A 67 7.12 10.81 0.07
C GLY A 67 7.11 10.58 -1.44
N ARG A 68 8.22 10.10 -2.00
CA ARG A 68 8.36 9.80 -3.42
C ARG A 68 7.40 8.70 -3.87
N ILE A 69 7.23 7.66 -3.07
CA ILE A 69 6.31 6.56 -3.38
C ILE A 69 4.84 7.03 -3.29
N ARG A 70 4.51 7.90 -2.32
CA ARG A 70 3.16 8.50 -2.24
C ARG A 70 2.87 9.41 -3.43
N GLU A 71 3.87 10.17 -3.90
CA GLU A 71 3.76 11.00 -5.10
C GLU A 71 3.49 10.15 -6.35
N LEU A 72 4.26 9.06 -6.53
CA LEU A 72 4.03 8.07 -7.58
C LEU A 72 2.58 7.54 -7.55
N SER A 73 2.11 7.11 -6.39
CA SER A 73 0.76 6.57 -6.24
C SER A 73 -0.32 7.58 -6.63
N ARG A 74 -0.17 8.84 -6.20
CA ARG A 74 -1.10 9.93 -6.56
C ARG A 74 -1.04 10.26 -8.05
N ALA A 75 0.16 10.31 -8.61
CA ALA A 75 0.36 10.59 -10.04
C ALA A 75 -0.24 9.46 -10.91
N SER A 76 -0.04 8.21 -10.54
CA SER A 76 -0.64 7.04 -11.23
C SER A 76 -2.17 7.09 -11.22
N MET A 77 -2.79 7.49 -10.10
CA MET A 77 -4.24 7.68 -10.04
C MET A 77 -4.72 8.76 -11.01
N ARG A 78 -4.05 9.92 -11.01
CA ARG A 78 -4.44 11.04 -11.88
C ARG A 78 -4.18 10.78 -13.36
N SER A 79 -3.25 9.89 -13.69
CA SER A 79 -2.88 9.57 -15.07
C SER A 79 -3.84 8.60 -15.78
N GLY A 80 -4.89 8.12 -15.11
CA GLY A 80 -5.78 7.12 -15.69
C GLY A 80 -5.06 5.80 -15.99
N HIS A 81 -4.28 5.28 -15.04
CA HIS A 81 -3.42 4.10 -15.26
C HIS A 81 -4.22 2.88 -15.72
N PRO A 82 -3.88 2.24 -16.88
CA PRO A 82 -4.68 1.17 -17.49
C PRO A 82 -4.93 -0.02 -16.56
N LEU A 83 -3.93 -0.41 -15.76
CA LEU A 83 -4.06 -1.50 -14.79
C LEU A 83 -5.11 -1.21 -13.71
N ILE A 84 -5.23 0.05 -13.27
CA ILE A 84 -6.21 0.43 -12.24
C ILE A 84 -7.62 0.33 -12.80
N GLY A 85 -7.87 0.86 -14.00
CA GLY A 85 -9.15 0.77 -14.69
C GLY A 85 -9.55 -0.70 -14.88
N HIS A 86 -8.67 -1.47 -15.51
CA HIS A 86 -8.92 -2.89 -15.81
C HIS A 86 -9.32 -3.70 -14.56
N TYR A 87 -8.52 -3.68 -13.50
CA TYR A 87 -8.80 -4.49 -12.31
C TYR A 87 -10.01 -4.02 -11.51
N ARG A 88 -10.45 -2.79 -11.70
CA ARG A 88 -11.70 -2.29 -11.13
C ARG A 88 -12.93 -2.75 -11.90
N GLU A 89 -12.84 -2.84 -13.21
CA GLU A 89 -13.96 -3.13 -14.11
C GLU A 89 -14.11 -4.62 -14.37
N VAL A 90 -13.02 -5.30 -14.75
CA VAL A 90 -13.08 -6.67 -15.28
C VAL A 90 -13.01 -7.73 -14.19
N ARG A 91 -12.47 -7.40 -13.01
CA ARG A 91 -12.31 -8.33 -11.88
C ARG A 91 -11.55 -9.62 -12.20
N ASP A 92 -10.68 -9.58 -13.21
CA ASP A 92 -9.81 -10.70 -13.59
C ASP A 92 -8.55 -10.71 -12.71
N PRO A 93 -8.24 -11.77 -11.91
CA PRO A 93 -7.07 -11.83 -11.07
C PRO A 93 -5.77 -12.09 -11.83
N VAL A 94 -5.82 -12.25 -13.14
CA VAL A 94 -4.63 -12.57 -13.96
C VAL A 94 -3.68 -11.36 -14.01
N PRO A 95 -2.38 -11.54 -13.69
CA PRO A 95 -1.37 -10.51 -13.88
C PRO A 95 -1.29 -10.03 -15.34
N ARG A 96 -1.33 -8.72 -15.55
CA ARG A 96 -1.30 -8.06 -16.86
C ARG A 96 -0.22 -6.99 -16.92
N THR A 97 0.38 -6.80 -18.08
CA THR A 97 1.19 -5.60 -18.32
C THR A 97 0.29 -4.45 -18.76
N ALA A 98 0.79 -3.23 -18.58
CA ALA A 98 0.05 -2.06 -19.05
C ALA A 98 -0.11 -2.04 -20.58
N GLU A 99 0.86 -2.61 -21.31
CA GLU A 99 0.81 -2.78 -22.76
C GLU A 99 -0.24 -3.79 -23.20
N ASP A 100 -0.48 -4.86 -22.43
CA ASP A 100 -1.54 -5.85 -22.73
C ASP A 100 -2.92 -5.18 -22.74
N LEU A 101 -3.09 -4.10 -22.00
CA LEU A 101 -4.37 -3.42 -21.82
C LEU A 101 -4.54 -2.19 -22.72
N ALA A 102 -3.51 -1.36 -22.84
CA ALA A 102 -3.55 -0.13 -23.61
C ALA A 102 -3.02 -0.28 -25.07
N GLY A 103 -2.45 -1.44 -25.40
CA GLY A 103 -1.64 -1.60 -26.60
C GLY A 103 -0.28 -0.90 -26.47
N PHE A 104 0.66 -1.29 -27.33
CA PHE A 104 2.02 -0.75 -27.25
C PHE A 104 2.09 0.78 -27.46
N ALA A 105 1.40 1.28 -28.46
CA ALA A 105 1.37 2.72 -28.76
C ALA A 105 0.65 3.50 -27.65
N GLY A 106 -0.53 3.00 -27.21
CA GLY A 106 -1.30 3.65 -26.16
C GLY A 106 -0.54 3.72 -24.82
N TRP A 107 0.21 2.65 -24.47
CA TRP A 107 1.07 2.69 -23.29
C TRP A 107 2.24 3.64 -23.47
N ARG A 108 2.95 3.58 -24.61
CA ARG A 108 4.12 4.42 -24.88
C ARG A 108 3.82 5.91 -24.75
N ASP A 109 2.66 6.32 -25.19
CA ASP A 109 2.26 7.73 -25.21
C ASP A 109 1.46 8.15 -23.95
N SER A 110 1.29 7.22 -22.99
CA SER A 110 0.49 7.45 -21.78
C SER A 110 1.20 8.32 -20.73
N ALA A 111 0.42 9.13 -20.01
CA ALA A 111 0.88 9.84 -18.84
C ALA A 111 1.35 8.88 -17.73
N ALA A 112 0.73 7.69 -17.63
CA ALA A 112 1.09 6.67 -16.65
C ALA A 112 2.52 6.14 -16.85
N ARG A 113 2.95 5.92 -18.10
CA ARG A 113 4.34 5.54 -18.41
C ARG A 113 5.31 6.66 -18.02
N SER A 114 4.99 7.90 -18.32
CA SER A 114 5.82 9.04 -17.95
C SER A 114 6.04 9.14 -16.43
N VAL A 115 5.02 8.80 -15.64
CA VAL A 115 5.11 8.68 -14.18
C VAL A 115 6.05 7.56 -13.77
N ALA A 116 5.91 6.35 -14.31
CA ALA A 116 6.77 5.20 -14.00
C ALA A 116 8.24 5.48 -14.33
N ARG A 117 8.50 6.06 -15.51
CA ARG A 117 9.84 6.45 -15.95
C ARG A 117 10.48 7.50 -15.03
N ARG A 118 9.74 8.52 -14.64
CA ARG A 118 10.25 9.60 -13.77
C ARG A 118 10.64 9.08 -12.37
N HIS A 119 9.87 8.15 -11.82
CA HIS A 119 10.08 7.68 -10.45
C HIS A 119 11.06 6.52 -10.33
N PHE A 120 11.08 5.60 -11.29
CA PHE A 120 11.90 4.39 -11.25
C PHE A 120 12.74 4.13 -12.50
N GLY A 121 12.72 4.99 -13.51
CA GLY A 121 13.35 4.70 -14.81
C GLY A 121 12.65 3.57 -15.57
N ALA A 122 11.44 3.21 -15.17
CA ALA A 122 10.74 2.06 -15.72
C ALA A 122 9.96 2.43 -16.98
N GLU A 123 10.11 1.62 -18.01
CA GLU A 123 9.41 1.72 -19.29
C GLU A 123 8.18 0.80 -19.36
N HIS A 124 8.20 -0.27 -18.56
CA HIS A 124 7.19 -1.34 -18.53
C HIS A 124 6.65 -1.53 -17.13
N VAL A 125 5.34 -1.75 -17.03
CA VAL A 125 4.66 -1.93 -15.75
C VAL A 125 3.77 -3.16 -15.81
N LEU A 126 3.86 -4.02 -14.78
CA LEU A 126 3.05 -5.23 -14.65
C LEU A 126 2.30 -5.17 -13.31
N GLY A 127 0.99 -5.36 -13.37
CA GLY A 127 0.11 -5.46 -12.22
C GLY A 127 -0.11 -6.90 -11.78
N VAL A 128 -0.09 -7.12 -10.47
CA VAL A 128 -0.33 -8.41 -9.82
C VAL A 128 -1.42 -8.20 -8.76
N PRO A 129 -2.69 -8.42 -9.08
CA PRO A 129 -3.77 -8.18 -8.12
C PRO A 129 -3.73 -9.23 -7.01
N CYS A 130 -3.86 -8.77 -5.76
CA CYS A 130 -4.00 -9.62 -4.58
C CYS A 130 -5.44 -9.63 -4.07
N THR A 131 -6.10 -8.47 -4.12
CA THR A 131 -7.52 -8.32 -3.78
C THR A 131 -8.19 -7.48 -4.85
N LEU A 132 -9.27 -8.00 -5.42
CA LEU A 132 -10.11 -7.27 -6.38
C LEU A 132 -11.29 -6.60 -5.66
N PRO A 133 -11.79 -5.46 -6.16
CA PRO A 133 -12.87 -4.76 -5.51
C PRO A 133 -14.21 -5.51 -5.60
N GLU A 134 -14.95 -5.55 -4.49
CA GLU A 134 -16.32 -6.01 -4.44
C GLU A 134 -17.26 -4.80 -4.61
N GLY A 135 -17.58 -4.47 -5.87
CA GLY A 135 -18.41 -3.30 -6.21
C GLY A 135 -17.61 -2.00 -6.40
N PRO A 136 -18.31 -0.88 -6.73
CA PRO A 136 -17.70 0.40 -7.10
C PRO A 136 -16.85 1.04 -5.99
N SER A 137 -17.23 0.83 -4.75
CA SER A 137 -16.52 1.34 -3.56
C SER A 137 -15.51 0.34 -2.99
N GLY A 138 -15.33 -0.81 -3.66
CA GLY A 138 -14.45 -1.87 -3.21
C GLY A 138 -12.97 -1.47 -3.23
N VAL A 139 -12.17 -2.23 -2.51
CA VAL A 139 -10.74 -2.01 -2.38
C VAL A 139 -9.98 -2.90 -3.35
N LEU A 140 -9.15 -2.29 -4.20
CA LEU A 140 -8.14 -2.97 -5.00
C LEU A 140 -6.82 -2.98 -4.22
N ARG A 141 -6.21 -4.16 -4.08
CA ARG A 141 -4.85 -4.29 -3.55
C ARG A 141 -4.03 -5.15 -4.49
N GLY A 142 -2.77 -4.81 -4.66
CA GLY A 142 -1.90 -5.61 -5.53
C GLY A 142 -0.48 -5.08 -5.57
N CYS A 143 0.40 -5.93 -6.07
CA CYS A 143 1.76 -5.52 -6.38
C CYS A 143 1.81 -4.87 -7.77
N VAL A 144 2.66 -3.87 -7.90
CA VAL A 144 3.01 -3.25 -9.17
C VAL A 144 4.50 -3.41 -9.37
N VAL A 145 4.89 -4.04 -10.47
CA VAL A 145 6.27 -4.33 -10.85
C VAL A 145 6.69 -3.34 -11.93
N TYR A 146 7.80 -2.65 -11.72
CA TYR A 146 8.35 -1.61 -12.59
C TYR A 146 9.66 -2.10 -13.20
N SER A 147 9.74 -2.10 -14.55
CA SER A 147 10.91 -2.60 -15.28
C SER A 147 11.35 -1.64 -16.40
N ALA A 148 12.66 -1.45 -16.56
CA ALA A 148 13.21 -0.74 -17.72
C ALA A 148 13.13 -1.60 -18.98
N ALA A 149 13.25 -2.93 -18.84
CA ALA A 149 13.15 -3.87 -19.94
C ALA A 149 11.76 -4.51 -20.00
N ARG A 150 11.37 -5.00 -21.20
CA ARG A 150 10.13 -5.77 -21.37
C ARG A 150 10.16 -7.04 -20.54
N PHE A 151 9.02 -7.37 -19.93
CA PHE A 151 8.86 -8.63 -19.21
C PHE A 151 8.95 -9.81 -20.15
N SER A 152 9.94 -10.68 -19.91
CA SER A 152 10.10 -11.93 -20.64
C SER A 152 8.92 -12.89 -20.40
N PRO A 153 8.68 -13.85 -21.29
CA PRO A 153 7.70 -14.90 -21.07
C PRO A 153 7.94 -15.67 -19.75
N ALA A 154 9.21 -15.86 -19.35
CA ALA A 154 9.58 -16.52 -18.10
C ALA A 154 9.15 -15.71 -16.86
N GLN A 155 9.46 -14.42 -16.82
CA GLN A 155 9.02 -13.52 -15.75
C GLN A 155 7.49 -13.47 -15.64
N ARG A 156 6.79 -13.39 -16.75
CA ARG A 156 5.31 -13.39 -16.80
C ARG A 156 4.73 -14.70 -16.27
N ALA A 157 5.33 -15.85 -16.64
CA ALA A 157 4.90 -17.16 -16.15
C ALA A 157 5.15 -17.32 -14.66
N PHE A 158 6.32 -16.86 -14.17
CA PHE A 158 6.63 -16.84 -12.73
C PHE A 158 5.62 -16.01 -11.96
N VAL A 159 5.37 -14.77 -12.37
CA VAL A 159 4.42 -13.88 -11.68
C VAL A 159 3.00 -14.45 -11.65
N ARG A 160 2.55 -15.10 -12.72
CA ARG A 160 1.26 -15.81 -12.74
C ARG A 160 1.18 -16.93 -11.70
N ARG A 161 2.28 -17.64 -11.45
CA ARG A 161 2.35 -18.69 -10.43
C ARG A 161 2.49 -18.12 -9.01
N ALA A 162 3.19 -17.00 -8.86
CA ALA A 162 3.34 -16.31 -7.58
C ALA A 162 2.06 -15.58 -7.13
N GLN A 163 1.20 -15.15 -8.06
CA GLN A 163 0.00 -14.36 -7.76
C GLN A 163 -0.92 -15.00 -6.72
N PRO A 164 -1.31 -16.29 -6.79
CA PRO A 164 -2.17 -16.90 -5.77
C PRO A 164 -1.54 -16.89 -4.38
N LEU A 165 -0.22 -17.11 -4.30
CA LEU A 165 0.51 -17.02 -3.03
C LEU A 165 0.47 -15.60 -2.48
N LEU A 166 0.76 -14.58 -3.29
CA LEU A 166 0.71 -13.18 -2.86
C LEU A 166 -0.69 -12.75 -2.43
N ALA A 167 -1.73 -13.25 -3.12
CA ALA A 167 -3.11 -13.02 -2.73
C ALA A 167 -3.46 -13.68 -1.38
N ALA A 168 -2.97 -14.90 -1.14
CA ALA A 168 -3.16 -15.59 0.13
C ALA A 168 -2.45 -14.87 1.29
N VAL A 169 -1.21 -14.41 1.06
CA VAL A 169 -0.47 -13.59 2.05
C VAL A 169 -1.22 -12.30 2.37
N ASP A 170 -1.72 -11.59 1.35
CA ASP A 170 -2.49 -10.37 1.56
C ASP A 170 -3.77 -10.62 2.38
N ALA A 171 -4.47 -11.71 2.07
CA ALA A 171 -5.68 -12.11 2.82
C ALA A 171 -5.34 -12.47 4.27
N HIS A 172 -4.27 -13.22 4.50
CA HIS A 172 -3.79 -13.61 5.83
C HIS A 172 -3.40 -12.39 6.67
N GLU A 173 -2.57 -11.49 6.15
CA GLU A 173 -2.18 -10.27 6.88
C GLU A 173 -3.38 -9.38 7.22
N ARG A 174 -4.35 -9.26 6.31
CA ARG A 174 -5.60 -8.52 6.59
C ARG A 174 -6.44 -9.20 7.68
N MET A 175 -6.51 -10.52 7.68
CA MET A 175 -7.21 -11.27 8.74
C MET A 175 -6.52 -11.07 10.08
N MET A 176 -5.21 -11.20 10.14
CA MET A 176 -4.42 -10.98 11.37
C MET A 176 -4.53 -9.53 11.86
N ALA A 177 -4.55 -8.54 10.96
CA ALA A 177 -4.78 -7.14 11.33
C ALA A 177 -6.16 -6.95 11.99
N ARG A 178 -7.23 -7.58 11.45
CA ARG A 178 -8.57 -7.54 12.06
C ARG A 178 -8.64 -8.23 13.44
N VAL A 179 -7.94 -9.36 13.59
CA VAL A 179 -7.86 -10.05 14.89
C VAL A 179 -7.19 -9.16 15.93
N ARG A 180 -6.08 -8.51 15.57
CA ARG A 180 -5.37 -7.57 16.45
C ARG A 180 -6.20 -6.32 16.77
N GLU A 181 -6.94 -5.81 15.82
CA GLU A 181 -7.86 -4.69 16.03
C GLU A 181 -8.93 -5.05 17.08
N ARG A 182 -9.52 -6.23 16.96
CA ARG A 182 -10.49 -6.77 17.94
C ARG A 182 -9.87 -7.02 19.32
N ALA A 183 -8.61 -7.43 19.35
CA ALA A 183 -7.86 -7.67 20.59
C ALA A 183 -7.27 -6.37 21.22
N GLY A 184 -7.50 -5.20 20.62
CA GLY A 184 -6.95 -3.92 21.09
C GLY A 184 -5.45 -3.73 20.84
N VAL A 185 -4.80 -4.64 20.11
CA VAL A 185 -3.34 -4.64 19.85
C VAL A 185 -2.98 -3.96 18.51
N ALA A 186 -3.99 -3.68 17.68
CA ALA A 186 -3.77 -3.23 16.30
C ALA A 186 -3.30 -1.78 16.17
N VAL A 187 -3.67 -0.92 17.09
CA VAL A 187 -3.42 0.53 16.97
C VAL A 187 -1.92 0.88 16.95
N PRO A 188 -1.04 0.29 17.78
CA PRO A 188 0.40 0.57 17.73
C PRO A 188 1.06 0.11 16.42
N TYR A 189 0.62 -1.01 15.85
CA TYR A 189 1.12 -1.53 14.59
C TYR A 189 0.77 -0.60 13.42
N LEU A 190 -0.50 -0.25 13.28
CA LEU A 190 -0.97 0.68 12.26
C LEU A 190 -0.31 2.05 12.38
N ALA A 191 -0.09 2.53 13.61
CA ALA A 191 0.62 3.77 13.86
C ALA A 191 2.05 3.76 13.30
N ARG A 192 2.77 2.63 13.44
CA ARG A 192 4.11 2.45 12.85
C ARG A 192 4.08 2.47 11.32
N GLU A 193 3.12 1.83 10.68
CA GLU A 193 2.95 1.88 9.22
C GLU A 193 2.78 3.31 8.69
N TYR A 194 2.10 4.18 9.45
CA TYR A 194 1.95 5.59 9.11
C TYR A 194 3.15 6.45 9.57
N GLY A 195 4.16 5.83 10.19
CA GLY A 195 5.29 6.52 10.78
C GLY A 195 4.90 7.45 11.93
N LEU A 196 3.80 7.14 12.63
CA LEU A 196 3.33 7.92 13.77
C LEU A 196 4.13 7.54 15.01
N THR A 197 4.58 8.56 15.75
CA THR A 197 5.14 8.35 17.09
C THR A 197 4.02 8.07 18.10
N PRO A 198 4.31 7.43 19.24
CA PRO A 198 3.32 7.23 20.31
C PRO A 198 2.61 8.53 20.73
N ARG A 199 3.34 9.65 20.70
CA ARG A 199 2.78 10.96 21.05
C ARG A 199 1.83 11.50 19.99
N GLU A 200 2.16 11.32 18.71
CA GLU A 200 1.27 11.68 17.60
C GLU A 200 0.02 10.81 17.57
N LEU A 201 0.15 9.52 17.90
CA LEU A 201 -1.00 8.63 18.03
C LEU A 201 -1.94 9.09 19.17
N ALA A 202 -1.41 9.44 20.36
CA ALA A 202 -2.20 9.96 21.47
C ALA A 202 -2.94 11.25 21.07
N VAL A 203 -2.27 12.17 20.36
CA VAL A 203 -2.91 13.38 19.85
C VAL A 203 -3.99 13.03 18.82
N LEU A 204 -3.75 12.08 17.92
CA LEU A 204 -4.70 11.63 16.90
C LEU A 204 -5.97 11.03 17.51
N THR A 205 -5.83 10.21 18.56
CA THR A 205 -6.96 9.63 19.30
C THR A 205 -7.86 10.73 19.87
N LEU A 206 -7.28 11.69 20.60
CA LEU A 206 -8.03 12.80 21.19
C LEU A 206 -8.60 13.78 20.14
N LEU A 207 -7.93 13.90 19.00
CA LEU A 207 -8.41 14.67 17.86
C LEU A 207 -9.65 13.99 17.24
N GLY A 208 -9.67 12.67 17.19
CA GLY A 208 -10.81 11.86 16.76
C GLY A 208 -12.02 11.95 17.66
N GLU A 209 -11.82 12.23 18.95
CA GLU A 209 -12.89 12.55 19.91
C GLU A 209 -13.45 13.99 19.76
N ALA A 210 -13.04 14.70 18.74
CA ALA A 210 -13.40 16.10 18.46
C ALA A 210 -12.99 17.12 19.55
N LEU A 211 -12.02 16.79 20.42
CA LEU A 211 -11.60 17.65 21.52
C LEU A 211 -10.80 18.88 21.02
N PRO A 212 -11.05 20.09 21.58
CA PRO A 212 -10.27 21.28 21.27
C PRO A 212 -8.78 21.12 21.66
N ALA A 213 -7.89 21.82 20.96
CA ALA A 213 -6.45 21.76 21.22
C ALA A 213 -6.07 22.08 22.67
N LYS A 214 -6.78 22.99 23.32
CA LYS A 214 -6.60 23.32 24.75
C LYS A 214 -6.88 22.12 25.66
N THR A 215 -7.96 21.38 25.39
CA THR A 215 -8.33 20.17 26.15
C THR A 215 -7.32 19.04 25.91
N ILE A 216 -6.87 18.86 24.65
CA ILE A 216 -5.82 17.90 24.31
C ILE A 216 -4.51 18.23 25.04
N ALA A 217 -4.13 19.51 25.06
CA ALA A 217 -2.93 20.00 25.77
C ALA A 217 -3.00 19.66 27.27
N THR A 218 -4.12 19.93 27.91
CA THR A 218 -4.34 19.63 29.34
C THR A 218 -4.28 18.13 29.61
N ARG A 219 -4.99 17.30 28.82
CA ARG A 219 -5.00 15.83 29.00
C ARG A 219 -3.63 15.18 28.80
N LEU A 220 -2.81 15.74 27.91
CA LEU A 220 -1.49 15.20 27.60
C LEU A 220 -0.34 15.85 28.38
N GLY A 221 -0.60 16.85 29.20
CA GLY A 221 0.42 17.59 29.98
C GLY A 221 1.43 18.31 29.07
N ILE A 222 0.98 18.92 27.96
CA ILE A 222 1.83 19.65 27.01
C ILE A 222 1.22 21.02 26.66
N SER A 223 2.00 21.89 26.03
CA SER A 223 1.49 23.18 25.59
C SER A 223 0.57 23.06 24.37
N VAL A 224 -0.36 24.00 24.21
CA VAL A 224 -1.23 24.09 23.00
C VAL A 224 -0.39 24.21 21.73
N ARG A 225 0.73 24.95 21.79
CA ARG A 225 1.69 25.06 20.68
C ARG A 225 2.27 23.69 20.28
N THR A 226 2.57 22.85 21.27
CA THR A 226 3.07 21.49 21.03
C THR A 226 1.99 20.61 20.39
N VAL A 227 0.71 20.74 20.81
CA VAL A 227 -0.42 20.05 20.16
C VAL A 227 -0.52 20.45 18.69
N HIS A 228 -0.47 21.76 18.37
CA HIS A 228 -0.51 22.22 16.98
C HIS A 228 0.64 21.67 16.15
N LYS A 229 1.86 21.58 16.71
CA LYS A 229 3.01 20.97 16.03
C LYS A 229 2.75 19.48 15.72
N HIS A 230 2.20 18.72 16.66
CA HIS A 230 1.83 17.32 16.43
C HIS A 230 0.72 17.18 15.37
N VAL A 231 -0.29 18.05 15.39
CA VAL A 231 -1.37 18.06 14.37
C VAL A 231 -0.81 18.34 12.98
N GLN A 232 0.11 19.29 12.81
CA GLN A 232 0.78 19.54 11.53
C GLN A 232 1.59 18.33 11.06
N ASN A 233 2.30 17.67 11.98
CA ASN A 233 3.02 16.45 11.66
C ASN A 233 2.06 15.31 11.24
N LEU A 234 0.91 15.18 11.88
CA LEU A 234 -0.14 14.24 11.53
C LEU A 234 -0.65 14.51 10.10
N TYR A 235 -0.98 15.77 9.77
CA TYR A 235 -1.41 16.14 8.42
C TYR A 235 -0.38 15.73 7.36
N ARG A 236 0.89 16.03 7.61
CA ARG A 236 1.99 15.67 6.71
C ARG A 236 2.14 14.15 6.57
N LYS A 237 2.10 13.39 7.68
CA LYS A 237 2.31 11.93 7.69
C LYS A 237 1.13 11.18 7.11
N LEU A 238 -0.09 11.63 7.40
CA LEU A 238 -1.33 11.04 6.92
C LEU A 238 -1.72 11.54 5.52
N GLY A 239 -1.10 12.63 5.05
CA GLY A 239 -1.40 13.23 3.74
C GLY A 239 -2.76 13.91 3.70
N THR A 240 -3.20 14.46 4.82
CA THR A 240 -4.48 15.18 5.00
C THR A 240 -4.24 16.68 5.11
N LYS A 241 -5.28 17.49 4.92
CA LYS A 241 -5.18 18.96 4.92
C LYS A 241 -5.85 19.61 6.13
N ASP A 242 -6.81 18.93 6.73
CA ASP A 242 -7.59 19.45 7.82
C ASP A 242 -7.92 18.37 8.87
N ARG A 243 -8.56 18.82 9.96
CA ARG A 243 -8.92 17.98 11.09
C ARG A 243 -9.93 16.91 10.75
N VAL A 244 -10.94 17.25 9.95
CA VAL A 244 -12.05 16.34 9.60
C VAL A 244 -11.53 15.22 8.71
N GLU A 245 -10.77 15.57 7.68
CA GLU A 245 -10.14 14.61 6.79
C GLU A 245 -9.20 13.67 7.56
N THR A 246 -8.45 14.21 8.52
CA THR A 246 -7.55 13.43 9.38
C THR A 246 -8.31 12.43 10.25
N ALA A 247 -9.39 12.87 10.90
CA ALA A 247 -10.20 12.00 11.76
C ALA A 247 -10.91 10.90 10.94
N LEU A 248 -11.47 11.24 9.78
CA LEU A 248 -12.10 10.27 8.88
C LEU A 248 -11.09 9.23 8.36
N LEU A 249 -9.91 9.69 7.92
CA LEU A 249 -8.85 8.80 7.50
C LEU A 249 -8.38 7.89 8.64
N ALA A 250 -8.18 8.44 9.84
CA ALA A 250 -7.73 7.67 10.99
C ALA A 250 -8.73 6.57 11.38
N ARG A 251 -10.04 6.87 11.32
CA ARG A 251 -11.11 5.88 11.54
C ARG A 251 -11.14 4.81 10.44
N SER A 252 -11.14 5.21 9.19
CA SER A 252 -11.15 4.27 8.07
C SER A 252 -9.89 3.41 7.97
N ALA A 253 -8.79 3.88 8.55
CA ALA A 253 -7.52 3.17 8.64
C ALA A 253 -7.38 2.32 9.93
N GLY A 254 -8.35 2.36 10.86
CA GLY A 254 -8.28 1.63 12.12
C GLY A 254 -7.27 2.21 13.13
N LEU A 255 -6.79 3.44 12.92
CA LEU A 255 -5.86 4.11 13.85
C LEU A 255 -6.55 4.64 15.11
N ILE A 256 -7.85 4.86 15.03
CA ILE A 256 -8.69 5.27 16.16
C ILE A 256 -10.03 4.53 16.10
N SER A 257 -10.56 4.14 17.24
CA SER A 257 -11.87 3.49 17.33
C SER A 257 -13.00 4.43 16.89
N PRO A 258 -14.11 3.91 16.35
CA PRO A 258 -15.33 4.70 16.19
C PRO A 258 -15.72 5.29 17.55
N SER A 259 -15.91 6.61 17.63
CA SER A 259 -16.48 7.19 18.84
C SER A 259 -17.88 6.62 19.05
N ALA A 260 -18.17 6.10 20.25
CA ALA A 260 -19.54 5.81 20.63
C ALA A 260 -20.38 7.08 20.41
N PRO A 261 -21.63 6.95 19.92
CA PRO A 261 -22.50 8.11 19.78
C PRO A 261 -22.65 8.80 21.15
N PRO A 262 -22.71 10.12 21.21
CA PRO A 262 -22.96 10.82 22.47
C PRO A 262 -24.30 10.34 23.04
N ARG A 263 -24.29 9.96 24.32
CA ARG A 263 -25.52 9.66 25.07
C ARG A 263 -26.30 10.93 25.31
#